data_8eb198172887dc41b97390cdae0eb344
#
_entry.id   8eb198172887dc41b97390cdae0eb344
#
_cell.length_a   1.000
_cell.length_b   1.000
_cell.length_c   1.000
_cell.angle_alpha   90.00
_cell.angle_beta   90.00
_cell.angle_gamma   90.00
#
_symmetry.space_group_name_H-M   'P 1'
#
loop_
_entity.id
_entity.type
_entity.pdbx_description
1 polymer ?
#
loop_
_entity_poly.entity_id
_entity_poly.type
_entity_poly.pdbx_seq_one_letter_code
_entity_poly.pdbx_strand_id
1 'polypeptide(L)'
;AYKAADLTSHLTKLGHQVKILMTPAATAFITPLTLQVLSKQAVLVEVMTEEDPKQIQHIDLGKEADLFLVAPASANTIAKLAHGFADNIVTSTALALPSEVKKFLAPAMNTKMLNHPATQNNIETLKDYGYQIIPPREALLACGYQGAGALATVDTIVQTIKENCL
;
A
#
# COMPACT_ATOMS: atom_id res chain seq x y z
N ALA A 1 -0.83 -10.96 4.74
CA ALA A 1 -0.68 -11.08 3.28
C ALA A 1 -1.99 -11.47 2.59
N TYR A 2 -2.71 -12.52 3.06
CA TYR A 2 -3.94 -12.99 2.40
C TYR A 2 -4.99 -11.88 2.18
N LYS A 3 -5.10 -10.91 3.07
CA LYS A 3 -6.02 -9.77 2.91
C LYS A 3 -5.65 -8.86 1.73
N ALA A 4 -4.38 -8.78 1.36
CA ALA A 4 -3.99 -8.06 0.15
C ALA A 4 -4.50 -8.77 -1.11
N ALA A 5 -4.48 -10.11 -1.13
CA ALA A 5 -5.06 -10.89 -2.21
C ALA A 5 -6.59 -10.72 -2.29
N ASP A 6 -7.26 -10.78 -1.15
CA ASP A 6 -8.70 -10.56 -1.05
C ASP A 6 -9.10 -9.15 -1.52
N LEU A 7 -8.39 -8.13 -1.06
CA LEU A 7 -8.57 -6.73 -1.49
C LEU A 7 -8.38 -6.58 -3.00
N THR A 8 -7.30 -7.15 -3.55
CA THR A 8 -7.04 -7.14 -5.00
C THR A 8 -8.19 -7.76 -5.78
N SER A 9 -8.64 -8.95 -5.36
CA SER A 9 -9.78 -9.65 -5.98
C SER A 9 -11.06 -8.80 -5.92
N HIS A 10 -11.31 -8.16 -4.78
CA HIS A 10 -12.51 -7.35 -4.58
C HIS A 10 -12.53 -6.12 -5.49
N LEU A 11 -11.43 -5.35 -5.51
CA LEU A 11 -11.30 -4.17 -6.36
C LEU A 11 -11.40 -4.52 -7.86
N THR A 12 -10.76 -5.61 -8.28
CA THR A 12 -10.83 -6.08 -9.68
C THR A 12 -12.26 -6.47 -10.06
N LYS A 13 -13.00 -7.16 -9.18
CA LYS A 13 -14.41 -7.50 -9.41
C LYS A 13 -15.33 -6.28 -9.47
N LEU A 14 -14.99 -5.20 -8.82
CA LEU A 14 -15.70 -3.93 -8.91
C LEU A 14 -15.42 -3.17 -10.22
N GLY A 15 -14.54 -3.69 -11.09
CA GLY A 15 -14.20 -3.11 -12.38
C GLY A 15 -13.01 -2.16 -12.37
N HIS A 16 -12.31 -2.03 -11.25
CA HIS A 16 -11.09 -1.22 -11.19
C HIS A 16 -9.92 -1.92 -11.88
N GLN A 17 -9.10 -1.16 -12.58
CA GLN A 17 -7.79 -1.62 -13.06
C GLN A 17 -6.80 -1.54 -11.90
N VAL A 18 -6.42 -2.69 -11.35
CA VAL A 18 -5.55 -2.77 -10.17
C VAL A 18 -4.13 -3.14 -10.60
N LYS A 19 -3.23 -2.17 -10.53
CA LYS A 19 -1.78 -2.40 -10.72
C LYS A 19 -1.13 -2.65 -9.36
N ILE A 20 -0.34 -3.71 -9.27
CA ILE A 20 0.25 -4.16 -8.00
C ILE A 20 1.75 -3.89 -7.97
N LEU A 21 2.16 -3.18 -6.93
CA LEU A 21 3.56 -2.98 -6.58
C LEU A 21 3.86 -3.73 -5.29
N MET A 22 4.92 -4.51 -5.25
CA MET A 22 5.33 -5.24 -4.06
C MET A 22 6.71 -4.79 -3.60
N THR A 23 6.87 -4.59 -2.30
CA THR A 23 8.22 -4.49 -1.74
C THR A 23 8.90 -5.87 -1.80
N PRO A 24 10.23 -5.97 -1.90
CA PRO A 24 10.93 -7.26 -1.85
C PRO A 24 10.53 -8.10 -0.63
N ALA A 25 10.36 -7.48 0.54
CA ALA A 25 9.92 -8.18 1.76
C ALA A 25 8.49 -8.75 1.64
N ALA A 26 7.61 -8.15 0.86
CA ALA A 26 6.24 -8.63 0.69
C ALA A 26 6.19 -9.99 -0.04
N THR A 27 7.17 -10.27 -0.91
CA THR A 27 7.24 -11.53 -1.68
C THR A 27 7.48 -12.75 -0.79
N ALA A 28 8.03 -12.56 0.42
CA ALA A 28 8.18 -13.63 1.40
C ALA A 28 6.84 -14.08 2.03
N PHE A 29 5.80 -13.26 1.94
CA PHE A 29 4.48 -13.55 2.53
C PHE A 29 3.45 -14.01 1.51
N ILE A 30 3.56 -13.54 0.27
CA ILE A 30 2.67 -13.88 -0.83
C ILE A 30 3.44 -13.74 -2.14
N THR A 31 3.20 -14.66 -3.06
CA THR A 31 3.93 -14.62 -4.35
C THR A 31 3.36 -13.56 -5.28
N PRO A 32 4.19 -12.92 -6.13
CA PRO A 32 3.71 -12.04 -7.18
C PRO A 32 2.68 -12.71 -8.10
N LEU A 33 2.87 -14.00 -8.39
CA LEU A 33 1.96 -14.78 -9.24
C LEU A 33 0.53 -14.80 -8.68
N THR A 34 0.34 -14.93 -7.36
CA THR A 34 -0.99 -14.88 -6.75
C THR A 34 -1.69 -13.56 -7.06
N LEU A 35 -1.00 -12.45 -6.89
CA LEU A 35 -1.57 -11.12 -7.12
C LEU A 35 -1.76 -10.83 -8.62
N GLN A 36 -0.87 -11.33 -9.47
CA GLN A 36 -0.99 -11.24 -10.93
C GLN A 36 -2.27 -11.93 -11.44
N VAL A 37 -2.56 -13.14 -10.95
CA VAL A 37 -3.78 -13.87 -11.33
C VAL A 37 -5.04 -13.13 -10.89
N LEU A 38 -5.02 -12.51 -9.70
CA LEU A 38 -6.17 -11.80 -9.15
C LEU A 38 -6.40 -10.42 -9.80
N SER A 39 -5.34 -9.68 -10.07
CA SER A 39 -5.41 -8.35 -10.72
C SER A 39 -5.53 -8.43 -12.23
N LYS A 40 -5.13 -9.55 -12.84
CA LYS A 40 -4.96 -9.73 -14.29
C LYS A 40 -3.97 -8.74 -14.90
N GLN A 41 -3.03 -8.25 -14.09
CA GLN A 41 -1.99 -7.30 -14.47
C GLN A 41 -0.62 -7.83 -14.00
N ALA A 42 0.44 -7.44 -14.68
CA ALA A 42 1.80 -7.72 -14.20
C ALA A 42 2.03 -7.11 -12.81
N VAL A 43 2.75 -7.85 -11.97
CA VAL A 43 3.12 -7.39 -10.62
C VAL A 43 4.57 -6.94 -10.65
N LEU A 44 4.81 -5.71 -10.20
CA LEU A 44 6.13 -5.10 -10.19
C LEU A 44 6.78 -5.23 -8.81
N VAL A 45 8.02 -5.70 -8.77
CA VAL A 45 8.80 -5.89 -7.55
C VAL A 45 10.10 -5.09 -7.61
N GLU A 46 10.79 -5.16 -8.73
CA GLU A 46 12.09 -4.55 -8.92
C GLU A 46 11.97 -3.16 -9.55
N VAL A 47 12.70 -2.19 -9.01
CA VAL A 47 12.72 -0.82 -9.53
C VAL A 47 13.67 -0.63 -10.71
N MET A 48 14.69 -1.51 -10.80
CA MET A 48 15.76 -1.40 -11.82
C MET A 48 15.55 -2.32 -13.03
N THR A 49 14.39 -2.97 -13.14
CA THR A 49 14.05 -3.82 -14.27
C THR A 49 13.12 -3.05 -15.19
N GLU A 50 13.68 -2.49 -16.26
CA GLU A 50 12.92 -1.79 -17.30
C GLU A 50 12.90 -2.67 -18.55
N GLU A 51 11.72 -3.16 -18.93
CA GLU A 51 11.54 -4.03 -20.11
C GLU A 51 11.51 -3.22 -21.41
N ASP A 52 11.00 -1.99 -21.36
CA ASP A 52 10.95 -1.08 -22.50
C ASP A 52 11.85 0.14 -22.24
N PRO A 53 12.91 0.37 -23.05
CA PRO A 53 13.83 1.50 -22.88
C PRO A 53 13.16 2.88 -23.07
N LYS A 54 11.91 2.94 -23.52
CA LYS A 54 11.14 4.17 -23.68
C LYS A 54 10.24 4.48 -22.49
N GLN A 55 10.17 3.59 -21.50
CA GLN A 55 9.31 3.71 -20.34
C GLN A 55 10.13 3.72 -19.06
N ILE A 56 9.74 4.53 -18.12
CA ILE A 56 10.28 4.51 -16.76
C ILE A 56 9.11 4.12 -15.85
N GLN A 57 9.06 2.84 -15.49
CA GLN A 57 7.88 2.20 -14.86
C GLN A 57 7.32 2.99 -13.67
N HIS A 58 8.15 3.38 -12.71
CA HIS A 58 7.68 4.08 -11.52
C HIS A 58 7.12 5.49 -11.80
N ILE A 59 7.58 6.14 -12.87
CA ILE A 59 7.08 7.46 -13.30
C ILE A 59 5.76 7.29 -14.05
N ASP A 60 5.69 6.34 -14.98
CA ASP A 60 4.50 6.12 -15.80
C ASP A 60 3.34 5.59 -14.98
N LEU A 61 3.61 4.70 -14.01
CA LEU A 61 2.63 4.27 -13.02
C LEU A 61 2.04 5.45 -12.22
N GLY A 62 2.89 6.39 -11.82
CA GLY A 62 2.45 7.59 -11.13
C GLY A 62 1.50 8.44 -11.98
N LYS A 63 1.80 8.61 -13.28
CA LYS A 63 0.97 9.38 -14.21
C LYS A 63 -0.37 8.74 -14.52
N GLU A 64 -0.42 7.40 -14.56
CA GLU A 64 -1.63 6.64 -14.87
C GLU A 64 -2.54 6.40 -13.66
N ALA A 65 -2.05 6.67 -12.46
CA ALA A 65 -2.77 6.37 -11.23
C ALA A 65 -3.82 7.44 -10.92
N ASP A 66 -5.05 7.03 -10.69
CA ASP A 66 -6.09 7.85 -10.08
C ASP A 66 -5.99 7.80 -8.55
N LEU A 67 -5.47 6.68 -8.03
CA LEU A 67 -5.37 6.39 -6.60
C LEU A 67 -4.13 5.53 -6.30
N PHE A 68 -3.46 5.85 -5.21
CA PHE A 68 -2.35 5.08 -4.65
C PHE A 68 -2.70 4.59 -3.25
N LEU A 69 -2.74 3.26 -3.07
CA LEU A 69 -3.08 2.62 -1.79
C LEU A 69 -1.93 1.75 -1.29
N VAL A 70 -1.47 1.98 -0.09
CA VAL A 70 -0.52 1.10 0.61
C VAL A 70 -1.27 0.26 1.64
N ALA A 71 -1.52 -1.01 1.33
CA ALA A 71 -2.29 -1.92 2.17
C ALA A 71 -1.81 -3.38 2.06
N PRO A 72 -1.30 -4.01 3.12
CA PRO A 72 -1.01 -3.40 4.42
C PRO A 72 0.23 -2.51 4.40
N ALA A 73 0.26 -1.47 5.21
CA ALA A 73 1.42 -0.62 5.42
C ALA A 73 2.15 -1.00 6.71
N SER A 74 3.36 -1.55 6.60
CA SER A 74 4.22 -1.83 7.74
C SER A 74 4.89 -0.56 8.28
N ALA A 75 5.35 -0.58 9.53
CA ALA A 75 6.11 0.52 10.11
C ALA A 75 7.33 0.92 9.26
N ASN A 76 8.02 -0.06 8.67
CA ASN A 76 9.16 0.19 7.78
C ASN A 76 8.73 0.96 6.52
N THR A 77 7.66 0.54 5.85
CA THR A 77 7.17 1.22 4.65
C THR A 77 6.68 2.63 4.98
N ILE A 78 5.96 2.80 6.10
CA ILE A 78 5.50 4.10 6.59
C ILE A 78 6.70 5.04 6.83
N ALA A 79 7.74 4.56 7.51
CA ALA A 79 8.95 5.35 7.76
C ALA A 79 9.64 5.75 6.44
N LYS A 80 9.80 4.83 5.51
CA LYS A 80 10.43 5.11 4.21
C LYS A 80 9.66 6.15 3.41
N LEU A 81 8.34 6.05 3.35
CA LEU A 81 7.47 7.02 2.67
C LEU A 81 7.58 8.41 3.33
N ALA A 82 7.55 8.47 4.67
CA ALA A 82 7.64 9.72 5.41
C ALA A 82 8.99 10.44 5.23
N HIS A 83 10.06 9.69 5.02
CA HIS A 83 11.41 10.23 4.86
C HIS A 83 11.89 10.30 3.40
N GLY A 84 11.03 10.03 2.43
CA GLY A 84 11.36 10.18 1.01
C GLY A 84 12.37 9.16 0.48
N PHE A 85 12.41 7.95 1.01
CA PHE A 85 13.22 6.88 0.45
C PHE A 85 12.66 6.40 -0.89
N ALA A 86 13.54 6.08 -1.83
CA ALA A 86 13.23 5.55 -3.16
C ALA A 86 14.04 4.28 -3.46
N ASP A 87 14.08 3.35 -2.50
CA ASP A 87 14.92 2.15 -2.57
C ASP A 87 14.18 0.90 -3.08
N ASN A 88 12.91 1.03 -3.45
CA ASN A 88 12.09 -0.03 -4.03
C ASN A 88 10.96 0.57 -4.87
N ILE A 89 10.31 -0.26 -5.69
CA ILE A 89 9.27 0.18 -6.63
C ILE A 89 8.12 0.93 -5.96
N VAL A 90 7.71 0.53 -4.75
CA VAL A 90 6.61 1.16 -4.00
C VAL A 90 6.96 2.59 -3.59
N THR A 91 8.14 2.77 -2.99
CA THR A 91 8.59 4.08 -2.49
C THR A 91 9.01 5.01 -3.62
N SER A 92 9.62 4.48 -4.70
CA SER A 92 9.97 5.26 -5.89
C SER A 92 8.72 5.78 -6.60
N THR A 93 7.71 4.91 -6.80
CA THR A 93 6.42 5.33 -7.39
C THR A 93 5.72 6.36 -6.50
N ALA A 94 5.72 6.17 -5.17
CA ALA A 94 5.09 7.11 -4.24
C ALA A 94 5.67 8.53 -4.33
N LEU A 95 6.99 8.66 -4.53
CA LEU A 95 7.65 9.95 -4.72
C LEU A 95 7.37 10.59 -6.09
N ALA A 96 7.06 9.77 -7.10
CA ALA A 96 6.77 10.21 -8.46
C ALA A 96 5.28 10.51 -8.70
N LEU A 97 4.41 10.32 -7.70
CA LEU A 97 2.98 10.57 -7.83
C LEU A 97 2.69 12.06 -8.07
N PRO A 98 1.86 12.40 -9.07
CA PRO A 98 1.28 13.73 -9.19
C PRO A 98 0.49 14.13 -7.94
N SER A 99 0.40 15.43 -7.69
CA SER A 99 -0.28 15.96 -6.48
C SER A 99 -1.77 15.64 -6.40
N GLU A 100 -2.42 15.49 -7.54
CA GLU A 100 -3.84 15.16 -7.70
C GLU A 100 -4.19 13.71 -7.39
N VAL A 101 -3.21 12.81 -7.41
CA VAL A 101 -3.43 11.39 -7.09
C VAL A 101 -3.81 11.23 -5.63
N LYS A 102 -4.95 10.61 -5.37
CA LYS A 102 -5.42 10.34 -4.01
C LYS A 102 -4.58 9.23 -3.38
N LYS A 103 -4.07 9.50 -2.18
CA LYS A 103 -3.15 8.62 -1.47
C LYS A 103 -3.78 8.07 -0.20
N PHE A 104 -3.78 6.75 -0.05
CA PHE A 104 -4.33 6.05 1.11
C PHE A 104 -3.27 5.16 1.75
N LEU A 105 -3.33 5.09 3.07
CA LEU A 105 -2.45 4.27 3.89
C LEU A 105 -3.26 3.45 4.88
N ALA A 106 -3.14 2.13 4.82
CA ALA A 106 -3.79 1.21 5.76
C ALA A 106 -2.74 0.51 6.64
N PRO A 107 -2.40 1.08 7.81
CA PRO A 107 -1.39 0.53 8.70
C PRO A 107 -1.77 -0.86 9.22
N ALA A 108 -0.76 -1.75 9.32
CA ALA A 108 -0.90 -3.04 9.98
C ALA A 108 0.41 -3.47 10.60
N MET A 109 0.44 -3.58 11.94
CA MET A 109 1.61 -3.95 12.71
C MET A 109 1.26 -4.30 14.15
N ASN A 110 2.22 -4.77 14.92
CA ASN A 110 2.06 -4.95 16.37
C ASN A 110 1.65 -3.64 17.04
N THR A 111 0.80 -3.71 18.07
CA THR A 111 0.26 -2.53 18.80
C THR A 111 1.37 -1.64 19.36
N LYS A 112 2.45 -2.22 19.91
CA LYS A 112 3.57 -1.44 20.44
C LYS A 112 4.30 -0.69 19.32
N MET A 113 4.46 -1.30 18.16
CA MET A 113 5.04 -0.65 16.98
C MET A 113 4.15 0.47 16.47
N LEU A 114 2.84 0.26 16.45
CA LEU A 114 1.87 1.28 16.04
C LEU A 114 1.92 2.50 16.96
N ASN A 115 1.93 2.27 18.28
CA ASN A 115 1.93 3.33 19.30
C ASN A 115 3.32 3.93 19.54
N HIS A 116 4.36 3.44 18.89
CA HIS A 116 5.70 3.99 19.04
C HIS A 116 5.74 5.43 18.50
N PRO A 117 6.34 6.39 19.25
CA PRO A 117 6.37 7.79 18.83
C PRO A 117 6.89 8.00 17.40
N ALA A 118 7.94 7.27 17.00
CA ALA A 118 8.46 7.36 15.63
C ALA A 118 7.41 6.95 14.58
N THR A 119 6.62 5.91 14.83
CA THR A 119 5.57 5.48 13.90
C THR A 119 4.45 6.52 13.83
N GLN A 120 4.03 7.06 14.97
CA GLN A 120 3.01 8.10 15.01
C GLN A 120 3.47 9.38 14.30
N ASN A 121 4.70 9.82 14.55
CA ASN A 121 5.26 10.98 13.86
C ASN A 121 5.33 10.77 12.34
N ASN A 122 5.74 9.58 11.89
CA ASN A 122 5.76 9.26 10.46
C ASN A 122 4.35 9.25 9.84
N ILE A 123 3.35 8.76 10.57
CA ILE A 123 1.95 8.81 10.11
C ILE A 123 1.46 10.26 9.99
N GLU A 124 1.76 11.12 10.96
CA GLU A 124 1.39 12.55 10.88
C GLU A 124 2.10 13.22 9.70
N THR A 125 3.39 12.97 9.49
CA THR A 125 4.13 13.47 8.31
C THR A 125 3.46 13.04 7.01
N LEU A 126 3.00 11.80 6.92
CA LEU A 126 2.30 11.33 5.71
C LEU A 126 0.92 11.97 5.53
N LYS A 127 0.22 12.31 6.61
CA LYS A 127 -1.01 13.11 6.51
C LYS A 127 -0.72 14.50 5.91
N ASP A 128 0.37 15.14 6.34
CA ASP A 128 0.82 16.43 5.77
C ASP A 128 1.16 16.30 4.29
N TYR A 129 1.62 15.13 3.84
CA TYR A 129 1.86 14.82 2.42
C TYR A 129 0.59 14.40 1.66
N GLY A 130 -0.58 14.50 2.31
CA GLY A 130 -1.88 14.23 1.69
C GLY A 130 -2.32 12.76 1.71
N TYR A 131 -1.69 11.92 2.53
CA TYR A 131 -2.19 10.55 2.73
C TYR A 131 -3.40 10.53 3.66
N GLN A 132 -4.45 9.87 3.22
CA GLN A 132 -5.59 9.54 4.07
C GLN A 132 -5.33 8.21 4.78
N ILE A 133 -5.44 8.23 6.11
CA ILE A 133 -5.17 7.04 6.92
C ILE A 133 -6.45 6.25 7.09
N ILE A 134 -6.41 4.98 6.71
CA ILE A 134 -7.48 4.00 7.01
C ILE A 134 -7.11 3.32 8.33
N PRO A 135 -7.80 3.63 9.43
CA PRO A 135 -7.37 3.20 10.75
C PRO A 135 -7.28 1.67 10.86
N PRO A 136 -6.23 1.15 11.52
CA PRO A 136 -6.19 -0.26 11.85
C PRO A 136 -7.29 -0.61 12.84
N ARG A 137 -7.79 -1.84 12.79
CA ARG A 137 -8.80 -2.34 13.72
C ARG A 137 -8.20 -3.02 14.93
N GLU A 138 -8.98 -3.13 15.99
CA GLU A 138 -8.68 -4.01 17.11
C GLU A 138 -8.97 -5.48 16.74
N ALA A 139 -8.05 -6.35 17.07
CA ALA A 139 -8.20 -7.79 16.88
C ALA A 139 -7.18 -8.57 17.72
N LEU A 140 -7.35 -9.88 17.79
CA LEU A 140 -6.28 -10.77 18.21
C LEU A 140 -5.18 -10.74 17.14
N LEU A 141 -4.01 -10.21 17.51
CA LEU A 141 -2.87 -10.09 16.62
C LEU A 141 -2.10 -11.40 16.53
N ALA A 142 -1.28 -11.55 15.49
CA ALA A 142 -0.46 -12.76 15.29
C ALA A 142 0.51 -13.04 16.46
N CYS A 143 0.82 -12.05 17.27
CA CYS A 143 1.63 -12.19 18.49
C CYS A 143 0.83 -12.67 19.72
N GLY A 144 -0.46 -13.00 19.57
CA GLY A 144 -1.33 -13.53 20.62
C GLY A 144 -1.95 -12.48 21.55
N TYR A 145 -1.72 -11.20 21.32
CA TYR A 145 -2.33 -10.12 22.12
C TYR A 145 -3.51 -9.48 21.38
N GLN A 146 -4.53 -9.10 22.15
CA GLN A 146 -5.61 -8.27 21.66
C GLN A 146 -5.21 -6.80 21.69
N GLY A 147 -5.44 -6.08 20.59
CA GLY A 147 -5.13 -4.66 20.52
C GLY A 147 -5.28 -4.08 19.10
N ALA A 148 -5.12 -2.78 19.00
CA ALA A 148 -5.09 -2.07 17.74
C ALA A 148 -3.82 -2.43 16.96
N GLY A 149 -3.96 -2.60 15.63
CA GLY A 149 -2.81 -2.88 14.75
C GLY A 149 -3.11 -3.91 13.66
N ALA A 150 -4.28 -4.56 13.70
CA ALA A 150 -4.70 -5.40 12.59
C ALA A 150 -5.16 -4.54 11.41
N LEU A 151 -4.84 -4.98 10.19
CA LEU A 151 -5.34 -4.31 8.98
C LEU A 151 -6.86 -4.14 9.04
N ALA A 152 -7.36 -2.98 8.64
CA ALA A 152 -8.77 -2.74 8.40
C ALA A 152 -9.40 -3.87 7.56
N THR A 153 -10.70 -4.06 7.66
CA THR A 153 -11.36 -5.06 6.81
C THR A 153 -11.30 -4.64 5.34
N VAL A 154 -11.36 -5.61 4.44
CA VAL A 154 -11.41 -5.31 3.00
C VAL A 154 -12.60 -4.39 2.69
N ASP A 155 -13.75 -4.68 3.28
CA ASP A 155 -14.94 -3.84 3.09
C ASP A 155 -14.75 -2.40 3.57
N THR A 156 -14.11 -2.20 4.74
CA THR A 156 -13.77 -0.85 5.24
C THR A 156 -12.85 -0.12 4.27
N ILE A 157 -11.80 -0.79 3.78
CA ILE A 157 -10.86 -0.18 2.82
C ILE A 157 -11.59 0.22 1.54
N VAL A 158 -12.38 -0.70 0.97
CA VAL A 158 -13.13 -0.46 -0.27
C VAL A 158 -14.15 0.66 -0.09
N GLN A 159 -14.87 0.67 1.03
CA GLN A 159 -15.85 1.73 1.31
C GLN A 159 -15.18 3.10 1.44
N THR A 160 -14.05 3.17 2.18
CA THR A 160 -13.29 4.42 2.32
C THR A 160 -12.82 4.95 0.96
N ILE A 161 -12.35 4.06 0.07
CA ILE A 161 -11.95 4.45 -1.30
C ILE A 161 -13.15 5.01 -2.06
N LYS A 162 -14.30 4.32 -2.05
CA LYS A 162 -15.50 4.77 -2.75
C LYS A 162 -15.97 6.15 -2.28
N GLU A 163 -16.01 6.39 -0.99
CA GLU A 163 -16.48 7.65 -0.40
C GLU A 163 -15.57 8.85 -0.74
N ASN A 164 -14.31 8.59 -1.05
CA ASN A 164 -13.33 9.63 -1.31
C ASN A 164 -12.94 9.76 -2.80
N CYS A 165 -13.38 8.84 -3.65
CA CYS A 165 -13.02 8.84 -5.07
C CYS A 165 -14.22 9.07 -6.01
N LEU A 166 -15.41 9.18 -5.47
CA LEU A 166 -16.64 9.56 -6.15
C LEU A 166 -17.02 10.99 -5.76
#